data_f1c7d0760a3d8ef7084e2c0ec81f6700
#
_entry.id   f1c7d0760a3d8ef7084e2c0ec81f6700
#
_cell.length_a   1.000
_cell.length_b   1.000
_cell.length_c   1.000
_cell.angle_alpha   90.00
_cell.angle_beta   90.00
_cell.angle_gamma   90.00
#
_symmetry.space_group_name_H-M   'P 1'
#
loop_
_entity.id
_entity.type
_entity.pdbx_description
1 polymer ?
#
loop_
_entity_poly.entity_id
_entity_poly.type
_entity_poly.pdbx_seq_one_letter_code
_entity_poly.pdbx_strand_id
1 'polypeptide(L)'
;MSNSSNNGDNRYMAVDREIYKEVDDFSAEVLDGDELLKYVEARRGFFNNPEKTVQKYFVPGEIKEDLVTYGDFYYHYMAKYSKGYLHKIGHTGYTDGFRQLLEKYSLDPDLLDVNWENVKKKEATYETDLVDVLFAMINYEIGKHGYTMFGLNMGFDSIIYFIVKEDSYEKRIKKSYNLFTLFDLEFLENIYNEIYEVTGDLGIEEIKIGDFLEKKEDGFHTMFKNKNSNIVVNDIDENNEKLMLIL
;
A
#
# COMPACT_ATOMS: atom_id res chain seq x y z
N MET A 1 2.86 53.69 21.29
CA MET A 1 3.11 52.29 21.57
C MET A 1 2.35 51.51 20.53
N SER A 2 3.00 51.14 19.45
CA SER A 2 2.39 50.42 18.33
C SER A 2 2.52 48.93 18.61
N ASN A 3 1.40 48.26 18.86
CA ASN A 3 1.31 46.81 18.87
C ASN A 3 1.47 46.33 17.42
N SER A 4 2.66 45.87 17.09
CA SER A 4 2.87 45.05 15.92
C SER A 4 2.28 43.66 16.21
N SER A 5 1.03 43.45 15.77
CA SER A 5 0.47 42.09 15.68
C SER A 5 1.35 41.30 14.70
N ASN A 6 2.12 40.37 15.22
CA ASN A 6 2.72 39.30 14.45
C ASN A 6 1.57 38.50 13.80
N ASN A 7 1.20 38.87 12.58
CA ASN A 7 0.56 37.94 11.66
C ASN A 7 1.63 36.95 11.22
N GLY A 8 2.01 36.02 12.10
CA GLY A 8 2.68 34.81 11.69
C GLY A 8 1.73 34.09 10.76
N ASP A 9 2.13 33.92 9.52
CA ASP A 9 1.49 33.08 8.54
C ASP A 9 1.17 31.74 9.21
N ASN A 10 -0.13 31.52 9.50
CA ASN A 10 -0.56 30.28 10.16
C ASN A 10 -0.57 29.15 9.11
N ARG A 11 0.62 28.78 8.65
CA ARG A 11 0.88 27.70 7.70
C ARG A 11 0.56 26.32 8.28
N TYR A 12 0.36 26.26 9.60
CA TYR A 12 0.16 25.01 10.32
C TYR A 12 -1.20 24.99 11.00
N MET A 13 -2.04 24.02 10.65
CA MET A 13 -3.34 23.83 11.28
C MET A 13 -3.30 22.73 12.34
N ALA A 14 -3.77 23.06 13.54
CA ALA A 14 -4.11 22.05 14.53
C ALA A 14 -5.46 21.42 14.16
N VAL A 15 -5.50 20.10 14.04
CA VAL A 15 -6.70 19.31 13.78
C VAL A 15 -7.31 18.83 15.11
N ASP A 16 -8.58 18.43 15.09
CA ASP A 16 -9.35 18.01 16.25
C ASP A 16 -8.73 16.80 16.97
N ARG A 17 -8.80 16.80 18.32
CA ARG A 17 -8.14 15.80 19.17
C ARG A 17 -8.66 14.36 19.00
N GLU A 18 -9.90 14.18 18.54
CA GLU A 18 -10.46 12.84 18.33
C GLU A 18 -9.80 12.11 17.17
N ILE A 19 -9.46 12.84 16.11
CA ILE A 19 -8.74 12.31 14.94
C ILE A 19 -7.35 11.78 15.33
N TYR A 20 -6.72 12.38 16.32
CA TYR A 20 -5.40 11.98 16.81
C TYR A 20 -5.37 10.60 17.48
N LYS A 21 -6.47 10.23 18.14
CA LYS A 21 -6.55 8.92 18.79
C LYS A 21 -6.51 7.78 17.78
N GLU A 22 -7.19 7.95 16.65
CA GLU A 22 -7.17 6.96 15.57
C GLU A 22 -5.75 6.75 15.02
N VAL A 23 -5.05 7.86 14.77
CA VAL A 23 -3.67 7.85 14.29
C VAL A 23 -2.72 7.21 15.32
N ASP A 24 -2.94 7.48 16.61
CA ASP A 24 -2.15 6.88 17.69
C ASP A 24 -2.38 5.37 17.82
N ASP A 25 -3.64 4.95 17.79
CA ASP A 25 -4.02 3.54 17.84
C ASP A 25 -3.38 2.79 16.64
N PHE A 26 -3.47 3.36 15.44
CA PHE A 26 -2.84 2.79 14.26
C PHE A 26 -1.31 2.75 14.35
N SER A 27 -0.70 3.85 14.80
CA SER A 27 0.77 3.92 14.94
C SER A 27 1.30 2.93 15.96
N ALA A 28 0.57 2.69 17.07
CA ALA A 28 0.94 1.71 18.07
C ALA A 28 0.92 0.26 17.55
N GLU A 29 0.23 0.03 16.46
CA GLU A 29 0.12 -1.30 15.86
C GLU A 29 1.17 -1.56 14.77
N VAL A 30 1.58 -0.53 14.03
CA VAL A 30 2.50 -0.68 12.89
C VAL A 30 3.95 -0.31 13.20
N LEU A 31 4.18 0.46 14.27
CA LEU A 31 5.52 0.86 14.70
C LEU A 31 6.01 -0.06 15.81
N ASP A 32 7.27 -0.45 15.77
CA ASP A 32 7.88 -1.15 16.90
C ASP A 32 8.18 -0.19 18.08
N GLY A 33 8.64 -0.74 19.23
CA GLY A 33 8.78 0.03 20.44
C GLY A 33 9.61 1.32 20.30
N ASP A 34 10.74 1.25 19.60
CA ASP A 34 11.63 2.41 19.42
C ASP A 34 11.06 3.39 18.36
N GLU A 35 10.47 2.88 17.30
CA GLU A 35 9.82 3.70 16.27
C GLU A 35 8.63 4.43 16.87
N LEU A 36 7.81 3.73 17.68
CA LEU A 36 6.66 4.31 18.36
C LEU A 36 7.08 5.43 19.32
N LEU A 37 8.13 5.24 20.10
CA LEU A 37 8.63 6.28 21.00
C LEU A 37 9.08 7.53 20.25
N LYS A 38 9.80 7.37 19.15
CA LYS A 38 10.22 8.48 18.28
C LYS A 38 9.02 9.19 17.65
N TYR A 39 8.02 8.43 17.22
CA TYR A 39 6.79 9.02 16.69
C TYR A 39 6.04 9.83 17.75
N VAL A 40 5.86 9.32 18.95
CA VAL A 40 5.21 10.04 20.06
C VAL A 40 5.94 11.34 20.39
N GLU A 41 7.28 11.33 20.38
CA GLU A 41 8.09 12.56 20.55
C GLU A 41 7.86 13.56 19.41
N ALA A 42 7.90 13.09 18.17
CA ALA A 42 7.68 13.91 16.97
C ALA A 42 6.29 14.54 16.97
N ARG A 43 5.26 13.74 17.24
CA ARG A 43 3.88 14.18 17.40
C ARG A 43 3.72 15.25 18.48
N ARG A 44 4.27 15.00 19.67
CA ARG A 44 4.25 16.00 20.76
C ARG A 44 4.94 17.30 20.34
N GLY A 45 6.05 17.19 19.64
CA GLY A 45 6.75 18.33 19.07
C GLY A 45 5.86 19.11 18.11
N PHE A 46 5.17 18.43 17.20
CA PHE A 46 4.29 19.08 16.21
C PHE A 46 3.17 19.88 16.88
N PHE A 47 2.53 19.35 17.92
CA PHE A 47 1.49 20.10 18.64
C PHE A 47 2.01 21.27 19.46
N ASN A 48 3.25 21.21 19.95
CA ASN A 48 3.85 22.29 20.71
C ASN A 48 4.41 23.40 19.80
N ASN A 49 5.07 23.01 18.70
CA ASN A 49 5.66 23.95 17.73
C ASN A 49 5.78 23.24 16.38
N PRO A 50 4.72 23.30 15.52
CA PRO A 50 4.70 22.62 14.24
C PRO A 50 5.87 22.96 13.34
N GLU A 51 6.15 24.26 13.15
CA GLU A 51 7.21 24.74 12.27
C GLU A 51 8.57 24.18 12.65
N LYS A 52 8.94 24.30 13.93
CA LYS A 52 10.21 23.78 14.42
C LYS A 52 10.30 22.27 14.28
N THR A 53 9.19 21.57 14.47
CA THR A 53 9.16 20.13 14.35
C THR A 53 9.28 19.67 12.90
N VAL A 54 8.58 20.31 11.97
CA VAL A 54 8.74 20.03 10.54
C VAL A 54 10.20 20.25 10.12
N GLN A 55 10.82 21.36 10.52
CA GLN A 55 12.24 21.65 10.22
C GLN A 55 13.21 20.63 10.86
N LYS A 56 12.86 20.05 12.02
CA LYS A 56 13.66 18.99 12.66
C LYS A 56 13.66 17.68 11.89
N TYR A 57 12.50 17.28 11.36
CA TYR A 57 12.31 15.96 10.77
C TYR A 57 12.42 15.94 9.24
N PHE A 58 12.23 17.08 8.57
CA PHE A 58 12.18 17.16 7.12
C PHE A 58 13.13 18.25 6.61
N VAL A 59 13.74 17.98 5.46
CA VAL A 59 14.50 19.01 4.76
C VAL A 59 13.56 19.98 4.02
N PRO A 60 13.98 21.24 3.80
CA PRO A 60 13.17 22.20 3.06
C PRO A 60 12.71 21.65 1.71
N GLY A 61 11.39 21.66 1.46
CA GLY A 61 10.77 21.19 0.23
C GLY A 61 10.32 19.72 0.22
N GLU A 62 10.59 18.93 1.25
CA GLU A 62 10.02 17.58 1.39
C GLU A 62 8.50 17.66 1.61
N ILE A 63 8.05 18.59 2.43
CA ILE A 63 6.63 18.92 2.57
C ILE A 63 6.40 20.22 1.81
N LYS A 64 5.67 20.13 0.69
CA LYS A 64 5.48 21.24 -0.27
C LYS A 64 4.17 21.99 -0.10
N GLU A 65 3.35 21.57 0.84
CA GLU A 65 2.04 22.16 1.06
C GLU A 65 2.14 23.61 1.55
N ASP A 66 1.29 24.48 1.02
CA ASP A 66 1.20 25.87 1.49
C ASP A 66 0.65 25.94 2.92
N LEU A 67 -0.16 24.95 3.28
CA LEU A 67 -0.71 24.74 4.61
C LEU A 67 -0.36 23.32 5.08
N VAL A 68 0.46 23.20 6.11
CA VAL A 68 0.86 21.91 6.67
C VAL A 68 -0.10 21.51 7.78
N THR A 69 -0.90 20.49 7.53
CA THR A 69 -1.75 19.86 8.53
C THR A 69 -1.01 18.80 9.32
N TYR A 70 -1.63 18.31 10.42
CA TYR A 70 -1.09 17.13 11.11
C TYR A 70 -1.12 15.88 10.23
N GLY A 71 -2.13 15.74 9.36
CA GLY A 71 -2.20 14.65 8.37
C GLY A 71 -1.00 14.62 7.44
N ASP A 72 -0.60 15.79 6.89
CA ASP A 72 0.58 15.92 6.04
C ASP A 72 1.85 15.53 6.80
N PHE A 73 2.02 16.07 8.01
CA PHE A 73 3.15 15.72 8.87
C PHE A 73 3.20 14.22 9.15
N TYR A 74 2.09 13.62 9.53
CA TYR A 74 1.98 12.21 9.85
C TYR A 74 2.33 11.32 8.65
N TYR A 75 1.72 11.59 7.49
CA TYR A 75 1.99 10.86 6.27
C TYR A 75 3.48 10.86 5.92
N HIS A 76 4.09 12.04 5.85
CA HIS A 76 5.51 12.17 5.54
C HIS A 76 6.41 11.54 6.60
N TYR A 77 5.98 11.61 7.89
CA TYR A 77 6.69 10.94 8.97
C TYR A 77 6.67 9.42 8.79
N MET A 78 5.50 8.85 8.56
CA MET A 78 5.36 7.41 8.34
C MET A 78 6.12 6.94 7.11
N ALA A 79 6.05 7.68 6.01
CA ALA A 79 6.80 7.38 4.79
C ALA A 79 8.32 7.35 4.99
N LYS A 80 8.85 8.20 5.86
CA LYS A 80 10.30 8.38 6.04
C LYS A 80 10.89 7.56 7.18
N TYR A 81 10.17 7.40 8.27
CA TYR A 81 10.70 6.90 9.55
C TYR A 81 10.10 5.57 10.01
N SER A 82 9.10 5.05 9.32
CA SER A 82 8.56 3.72 9.60
C SER A 82 9.23 2.64 8.74
N LYS A 83 8.96 1.38 9.06
CA LYS A 83 9.33 0.24 8.22
C LYS A 83 8.51 0.12 6.94
N GLY A 84 7.44 0.91 6.79
CA GLY A 84 6.57 0.85 5.63
C GLY A 84 7.30 1.07 4.31
N TYR A 85 6.70 0.57 3.25
CA TYR A 85 7.14 0.81 1.87
C TYR A 85 6.22 1.83 1.21
N LEU A 86 6.78 2.97 0.80
CA LEU A 86 6.07 4.00 0.06
C LEU A 86 6.09 3.67 -1.44
N HIS A 87 4.92 3.38 -1.99
CA HIS A 87 4.72 3.23 -3.44
C HIS A 87 4.00 4.46 -4.00
N LYS A 88 4.54 5.05 -5.05
CA LYS A 88 3.87 6.11 -5.83
C LYS A 88 3.00 5.46 -6.90
N ILE A 89 1.71 5.81 -6.90
CA ILE A 89 0.73 5.27 -7.86
C ILE A 89 1.21 5.57 -9.29
N GLY A 90 1.18 4.54 -10.15
CA GLY A 90 1.62 4.63 -11.55
C GLY A 90 3.15 4.65 -11.75
N HIS A 91 3.95 4.41 -10.70
CA HIS A 91 5.41 4.30 -10.82
C HIS A 91 5.86 2.84 -10.78
N THR A 92 6.95 2.55 -11.49
CA THR A 92 7.67 1.27 -11.45
C THR A 92 8.57 1.16 -10.21
N GLY A 93 9.16 0.00 -9.99
CA GLY A 93 10.05 -0.26 -8.85
C GLY A 93 9.36 -0.90 -7.65
N TYR A 94 8.07 -1.24 -7.77
CA TYR A 94 7.30 -1.85 -6.68
C TYR A 94 7.76 -3.28 -6.37
N THR A 95 8.24 -4.04 -7.34
CA THR A 95 8.79 -5.38 -7.10
C THR A 95 9.93 -5.35 -6.09
N ASP A 96 10.93 -4.49 -6.32
CA ASP A 96 12.05 -4.33 -5.40
C ASP A 96 11.60 -3.72 -4.06
N GLY A 97 10.63 -2.82 -4.08
CA GLY A 97 10.06 -2.20 -2.89
C GLY A 97 9.37 -3.20 -1.96
N PHE A 98 8.57 -4.10 -2.49
CA PHE A 98 7.92 -5.15 -1.70
C PHE A 98 8.91 -6.18 -1.17
N ARG A 99 9.92 -6.57 -1.94
CA ARG A 99 11.00 -7.43 -1.44
C ARG A 99 11.70 -6.81 -0.24
N GLN A 100 12.07 -5.53 -0.33
CA GLN A 100 12.67 -4.79 0.80
C GLN A 100 11.71 -4.66 2.00
N LEU A 101 10.41 -4.49 1.75
CA LEU A 101 9.41 -4.49 2.82
C LEU A 101 9.41 -5.82 3.57
N LEU A 102 9.34 -6.94 2.87
CA LEU A 102 9.38 -8.28 3.47
C LEU A 102 10.64 -8.47 4.33
N GLU A 103 11.80 -8.12 3.81
CA GLU A 103 13.08 -8.20 4.52
C GLU A 103 13.09 -7.38 5.83
N LYS A 104 12.50 -6.17 5.81
CA LYS A 104 12.36 -5.34 7.02
C LYS A 104 11.54 -6.02 8.12
N TYR A 105 10.62 -6.90 7.74
CA TYR A 105 9.82 -7.69 8.69
C TYR A 105 10.39 -9.10 8.93
N SER A 106 11.63 -9.35 8.51
CA SER A 106 12.32 -10.64 8.64
C SER A 106 11.59 -11.80 7.93
N LEU A 107 10.86 -11.48 6.88
CA LEU A 107 10.28 -12.43 5.95
C LEU A 107 11.20 -12.54 4.74
N ASP A 108 11.66 -13.75 4.44
CA ASP A 108 12.53 -13.97 3.29
C ASP A 108 11.70 -14.02 2.01
N PRO A 109 11.87 -13.07 1.08
CA PRO A 109 11.08 -13.03 -0.16
C PRO A 109 11.28 -14.27 -1.04
N ASP A 110 12.44 -14.91 -0.96
CA ASP A 110 12.78 -16.06 -1.81
C ASP A 110 12.14 -17.38 -1.32
N LEU A 111 11.53 -17.37 -0.11
CA LEU A 111 10.73 -18.48 0.41
C LEU A 111 9.25 -18.40 0.04
N LEU A 112 8.81 -17.26 -0.51
CA LEU A 112 7.43 -17.09 -0.97
C LEU A 112 7.26 -17.65 -2.38
N ASP A 113 6.12 -18.31 -2.65
CA ASP A 113 5.77 -18.81 -3.98
C ASP A 113 5.32 -17.65 -4.89
N VAL A 114 6.22 -16.72 -5.12
CA VAL A 114 6.05 -15.55 -5.99
C VAL A 114 7.10 -15.56 -7.08
N ASN A 115 6.68 -15.56 -8.32
CA ASN A 115 7.60 -15.47 -9.45
C ASN A 115 8.13 -14.03 -9.63
N TRP A 116 9.04 -13.64 -8.73
CA TRP A 116 9.61 -12.27 -8.68
C TRP A 116 10.26 -11.84 -10.00
N GLU A 117 10.92 -12.77 -10.70
CA GLU A 117 11.58 -12.46 -11.97
C GLU A 117 10.55 -12.11 -13.05
N ASN A 118 9.44 -12.86 -13.10
CA ASN A 118 8.38 -12.63 -14.06
C ASN A 118 7.67 -11.30 -13.76
N VAL A 119 7.30 -11.05 -12.50
CA VAL A 119 6.69 -9.77 -12.09
C VAL A 119 7.58 -8.60 -12.46
N LYS A 120 8.89 -8.68 -12.17
CA LYS A 120 9.85 -7.61 -12.49
C LYS A 120 10.01 -7.39 -13.99
N LYS A 121 9.98 -8.44 -14.81
CA LYS A 121 9.98 -8.30 -16.29
C LYS A 121 8.73 -7.58 -16.76
N LYS A 122 7.58 -7.92 -16.22
CA LYS A 122 6.29 -7.29 -16.58
C LYS A 122 6.25 -5.83 -16.13
N GLU A 123 6.68 -5.53 -14.90
CA GLU A 123 6.81 -4.17 -14.40
C GLU A 123 7.62 -3.27 -15.36
N ALA A 124 8.68 -3.82 -15.97
CA ALA A 124 9.54 -3.08 -16.90
C ALA A 124 8.95 -2.90 -18.31
N THR A 125 8.00 -3.73 -18.71
CA THR A 125 7.53 -3.83 -20.10
C THR A 125 6.08 -3.42 -20.32
N TYR A 126 5.29 -3.37 -19.26
CA TYR A 126 3.86 -3.07 -19.35
C TYR A 126 3.55 -1.65 -18.86
N GLU A 127 2.65 -0.98 -19.57
CA GLU A 127 2.11 0.32 -19.18
C GLU A 127 1.16 0.22 -17.96
N THR A 128 0.62 -0.98 -17.71
CA THR A 128 -0.30 -1.25 -16.62
C THR A 128 0.46 -1.52 -15.32
N ASP A 129 0.07 -0.83 -14.25
CA ASP A 129 0.58 -1.08 -12.91
C ASP A 129 0.01 -2.41 -12.37
N LEU A 130 0.89 -3.36 -12.09
CA LEU A 130 0.53 -4.68 -11.55
C LEU A 130 0.71 -4.75 -10.03
N VAL A 131 0.85 -3.63 -9.38
CA VAL A 131 1.11 -3.57 -7.92
C VAL A 131 0.03 -4.27 -7.11
N ASP A 132 -1.22 -4.19 -7.54
CA ASP A 132 -2.35 -4.86 -6.91
C ASP A 132 -2.26 -6.39 -7.01
N VAL A 133 -1.84 -6.92 -8.15
CA VAL A 133 -1.62 -8.36 -8.34
C VAL A 133 -0.49 -8.85 -7.44
N LEU A 134 0.64 -8.15 -7.45
CA LEU A 134 1.76 -8.51 -6.59
C LEU A 134 1.42 -8.40 -5.10
N PHE A 135 0.66 -7.37 -4.72
CA PHE A 135 0.16 -7.20 -3.36
C PHE A 135 -0.70 -8.41 -2.92
N ALA A 136 -1.62 -8.85 -3.78
CA ALA A 136 -2.48 -9.99 -3.52
C ALA A 136 -1.67 -11.30 -3.38
N MET A 137 -0.73 -11.55 -4.30
CA MET A 137 0.15 -12.72 -4.25
C MET A 137 0.97 -12.76 -2.95
N ILE A 138 1.58 -11.65 -2.57
CA ILE A 138 2.36 -11.54 -1.33
C ILE A 138 1.47 -11.81 -0.12
N ASN A 139 0.27 -11.20 -0.08
CA ASN A 139 -0.65 -11.38 1.04
C ASN A 139 -1.07 -12.83 1.22
N TYR A 140 -1.37 -13.51 0.11
CA TYR A 140 -1.69 -14.93 0.16
C TYR A 140 -0.53 -15.76 0.75
N GLU A 141 0.70 -15.49 0.30
CA GLU A 141 1.88 -16.21 0.78
C GLU A 141 2.20 -15.92 2.25
N ILE A 142 2.24 -14.65 2.66
CA ILE A 142 2.54 -14.31 4.05
C ILE A 142 1.41 -14.70 5.02
N GLY A 143 0.17 -14.80 4.52
CA GLY A 143 -0.98 -15.30 5.28
C GLY A 143 -0.75 -16.72 5.80
N LYS A 144 -0.08 -17.59 5.03
CA LYS A 144 0.33 -18.94 5.46
C LYS A 144 1.24 -18.91 6.71
N HIS A 145 1.86 -17.78 7.00
CA HIS A 145 2.75 -17.55 8.14
C HIS A 145 2.13 -16.66 9.22
N GLY A 146 0.82 -16.35 9.13
CA GLY A 146 0.09 -15.54 10.09
C GLY A 146 0.39 -14.04 10.01
N TYR A 147 0.73 -13.55 8.83
CA TYR A 147 0.94 -12.12 8.55
C TYR A 147 -0.05 -11.62 7.49
N THR A 148 -0.32 -10.34 7.53
CA THR A 148 -1.14 -9.63 6.54
C THR A 148 -0.47 -8.33 6.17
N MET A 149 -0.45 -8.01 4.88
CA MET A 149 -0.01 -6.73 4.35
C MET A 149 -1.24 -5.86 4.04
N PHE A 150 -1.14 -4.58 4.29
CA PHE A 150 -2.18 -3.60 3.93
C PHE A 150 -1.55 -2.28 3.53
N GLY A 151 -2.32 -1.44 2.82
CA GLY A 151 -1.91 -0.12 2.37
C GLY A 151 -2.61 0.99 3.15
N LEU A 152 -1.85 1.97 3.62
CA LEU A 152 -2.34 3.21 4.18
C LEU A 152 -2.47 4.24 3.06
N ASN A 153 -3.72 4.65 2.74
CA ASN A 153 -4.02 5.71 1.79
C ASN A 153 -4.58 6.93 2.52
N MET A 154 -3.91 8.05 2.41
CA MET A 154 -4.32 9.32 3.00
C MET A 154 -4.73 10.36 1.94
N GLY A 155 -5.04 9.92 0.71
CA GLY A 155 -5.42 10.81 -0.39
C GLY A 155 -4.26 11.47 -1.13
N PHE A 156 -3.02 11.02 -0.88
CA PHE A 156 -1.84 11.42 -1.66
C PHE A 156 -1.66 10.53 -2.89
N ASP A 157 -0.76 10.94 -3.81
CA ASP A 157 -0.42 10.16 -5.01
C ASP A 157 0.43 8.91 -4.69
N SER A 158 0.29 8.38 -3.49
CA SER A 158 1.07 7.23 -3.03
C SER A 158 0.42 6.53 -1.84
N ILE A 159 0.76 5.25 -1.70
CA ILE A 159 0.28 4.37 -0.64
C ILE A 159 1.49 3.91 0.18
N ILE A 160 1.34 3.81 1.49
CA ILE A 160 2.37 3.24 2.37
C ILE A 160 1.92 1.84 2.78
N TYR A 161 2.66 0.82 2.35
CA TYR A 161 2.37 -0.57 2.69
C TYR A 161 3.06 -1.00 3.98
N PHE A 162 2.35 -1.74 4.81
CA PHE A 162 2.80 -2.31 6.08
C PHE A 162 2.49 -3.79 6.15
N ILE A 163 3.26 -4.52 6.95
CA ILE A 163 3.00 -5.93 7.29
C ILE A 163 2.73 -6.02 8.79
N VAL A 164 1.72 -6.76 9.17
CA VAL A 164 1.34 -6.98 10.57
C VAL A 164 0.95 -8.43 10.80
N LYS A 165 0.83 -8.83 12.06
CA LYS A 165 0.25 -10.12 12.38
C LYS A 165 -1.26 -10.12 12.10
N GLU A 166 -1.78 -11.24 11.63
CA GLU A 166 -3.17 -11.40 11.21
C GLU A 166 -4.17 -11.10 12.34
N ASP A 167 -3.91 -11.56 13.56
CA ASP A 167 -4.76 -11.28 14.74
C ASP A 167 -4.88 -9.77 15.07
N SER A 168 -3.87 -9.00 14.73
CA SER A 168 -3.90 -7.54 14.82
C SER A 168 -4.70 -6.89 13.72
N TYR A 169 -4.69 -7.47 12.52
CA TYR A 169 -5.42 -6.98 11.35
C TYR A 169 -6.94 -7.06 11.53
N GLU A 170 -7.50 -8.19 11.98
CA GLU A 170 -8.93 -8.34 12.21
C GLU A 170 -9.52 -7.30 13.16
N LYS A 171 -8.71 -6.81 14.11
CA LYS A 171 -9.15 -5.77 15.04
C LYS A 171 -9.25 -4.40 14.38
N ARG A 172 -8.52 -4.16 13.29
CA ARG A 172 -8.41 -2.86 12.60
C ARG A 172 -9.45 -2.68 11.53
N ILE A 173 -9.67 -3.70 10.72
CA ILE A 173 -10.58 -3.65 9.58
C ILE A 173 -12.02 -3.26 9.98
N LYS A 174 -12.37 -3.51 11.25
CA LYS A 174 -13.66 -3.12 11.82
C LYS A 174 -13.74 -1.65 12.26
N LYS A 175 -12.62 -0.91 12.18
CA LYS A 175 -12.57 0.52 12.53
C LYS A 175 -12.63 1.37 11.25
N SER A 176 -13.56 2.31 11.17
CA SER A 176 -13.48 3.36 10.18
C SER A 176 -12.50 4.45 10.66
N TYR A 177 -11.64 4.89 9.77
CA TYR A 177 -10.68 5.96 10.03
C TYR A 177 -11.07 7.21 9.25
N ASN A 178 -11.12 8.37 9.92
CA ASN A 178 -11.51 9.62 9.27
C ASN A 178 -10.38 10.24 8.44
N LEU A 179 -9.12 9.96 8.81
CA LEU A 179 -7.94 10.54 8.14
C LEU A 179 -7.38 9.68 7.02
N PHE A 180 -7.70 8.39 6.98
CA PHE A 180 -7.11 7.48 6.02
C PHE A 180 -8.01 6.28 5.71
N THR A 181 -7.78 5.68 4.55
CA THR A 181 -8.39 4.43 4.17
C THR A 181 -7.33 3.34 4.20
N LEU A 182 -7.67 2.18 4.78
CA LEU A 182 -6.83 0.99 4.69
C LEU A 182 -7.30 0.16 3.50
N PHE A 183 -6.37 -0.23 2.66
CA PHE A 183 -6.59 -1.24 1.64
C PHE A 183 -6.24 -2.60 2.23
N ASP A 184 -7.16 -3.51 2.14
CA ASP A 184 -7.04 -4.88 2.61
C ASP A 184 -7.29 -5.90 1.50
N LEU A 185 -7.15 -7.18 1.81
CA LEU A 185 -7.47 -8.28 0.90
C LEU A 185 -8.95 -8.29 0.53
N GLU A 186 -9.84 -7.99 1.49
CA GLU A 186 -11.28 -7.97 1.21
C GLU A 186 -11.62 -6.92 0.15
N PHE A 187 -10.89 -5.80 0.11
CA PHE A 187 -10.98 -4.83 -0.96
C PHE A 187 -10.51 -5.43 -2.30
N LEU A 188 -9.42 -6.21 -2.29
CA LEU A 188 -8.91 -6.90 -3.48
C LEU A 188 -9.80 -8.07 -3.89
N GLU A 189 -10.30 -8.86 -2.96
CA GLU A 189 -11.27 -9.94 -3.22
C GLU A 189 -12.56 -9.40 -3.85
N ASN A 190 -13.05 -8.24 -3.41
CA ASN A 190 -14.20 -7.57 -4.02
C ASN A 190 -13.91 -6.97 -5.40
N ILE A 191 -12.64 -6.69 -5.70
CA ILE A 191 -12.21 -6.15 -7.00
C ILE A 191 -11.77 -7.28 -7.94
N TYR A 192 -11.15 -8.34 -7.39
CA TYR A 192 -10.51 -9.42 -8.15
C TYR A 192 -11.01 -10.77 -7.64
N ASN A 193 -12.02 -11.35 -8.30
CA ASN A 193 -12.63 -12.60 -7.86
C ASN A 193 -11.65 -13.78 -7.87
N GLU A 194 -10.87 -13.92 -8.91
CA GLU A 194 -9.81 -14.94 -9.02
C GLU A 194 -8.73 -14.42 -9.98
N ILE A 195 -7.47 -14.62 -9.63
CA ILE A 195 -6.33 -14.27 -10.48
C ILE A 195 -5.57 -15.54 -10.86
N TYR A 196 -5.34 -15.71 -12.15
CA TYR A 196 -4.61 -16.84 -12.72
C TYR A 196 -3.33 -16.36 -13.39
N GLU A 197 -2.24 -17.09 -13.21
CA GLU A 197 -1.04 -16.94 -14.04
C GLU A 197 -1.13 -17.90 -15.24
N VAL A 198 -0.82 -17.41 -16.44
CA VAL A 198 -0.75 -18.23 -17.65
C VAL A 198 0.60 -18.95 -17.67
N THR A 199 0.57 -20.27 -17.45
CA THR A 199 1.78 -21.11 -17.38
C THR A 199 2.12 -21.79 -18.69
N GLY A 200 1.22 -21.77 -19.67
CA GLY A 200 1.41 -22.39 -20.99
C GLY A 200 0.70 -21.60 -22.09
N ASP A 201 1.02 -21.91 -23.34
CA ASP A 201 0.39 -21.26 -24.52
C ASP A 201 -1.10 -21.66 -24.62
N LEU A 202 -1.98 -20.71 -24.45
CA LEU A 202 -3.44 -20.88 -24.57
C LEU A 202 -3.92 -20.86 -26.03
N GLY A 203 -3.04 -20.55 -27.00
CA GLY A 203 -3.44 -20.41 -28.41
C GLY A 203 -4.21 -19.11 -28.71
N ILE A 204 -4.17 -18.15 -27.82
CA ILE A 204 -4.81 -16.84 -27.93
C ILE A 204 -3.72 -15.80 -28.14
N GLU A 205 -3.74 -15.09 -29.27
CA GLU A 205 -2.66 -14.20 -29.71
C GLU A 205 -2.36 -13.09 -28.70
N GLU A 206 -3.40 -12.60 -28.00
CA GLU A 206 -3.31 -11.50 -27.04
C GLU A 206 -2.86 -11.93 -25.65
N ILE A 207 -2.75 -13.25 -25.39
CA ILE A 207 -2.37 -13.80 -24.09
C ILE A 207 -1.05 -14.53 -24.20
N LYS A 208 -0.12 -14.20 -23.31
CA LYS A 208 1.23 -14.78 -23.30
C LYS A 208 1.49 -15.54 -22.01
N ILE A 209 2.37 -16.51 -22.08
CA ILE A 209 2.88 -17.21 -20.89
C ILE A 209 3.41 -16.18 -19.90
N GLY A 210 3.00 -16.31 -18.67
CA GLY A 210 3.30 -15.40 -17.58
C GLY A 210 2.35 -14.21 -17.47
N ASP A 211 1.30 -14.06 -18.31
CA ASP A 211 0.27 -13.07 -18.09
C ASP A 211 -0.59 -13.40 -16.88
N PHE A 212 -1.14 -12.34 -16.25
CA PHE A 212 -2.11 -12.48 -15.18
C PHE A 212 -3.51 -12.20 -15.69
N LEU A 213 -4.40 -13.14 -15.48
CA LEU A 213 -5.79 -13.08 -15.92
C LEU A 213 -6.70 -12.96 -14.70
N GLU A 214 -7.52 -11.93 -14.67
CA GLU A 214 -8.58 -11.75 -13.68
C GLU A 214 -9.87 -12.37 -14.21
N LYS A 215 -10.42 -13.35 -13.50
CA LYS A 215 -11.74 -13.92 -13.80
C LYS A 215 -12.83 -12.93 -13.45
N LYS A 216 -13.78 -12.73 -14.37
CA LYS A 216 -14.98 -11.92 -14.18
C LYS A 216 -16.20 -12.71 -14.58
N GLU A 217 -17.23 -12.64 -13.75
CA GLU A 217 -18.53 -13.24 -14.03
C GLU A 217 -19.58 -12.14 -14.18
N ASP A 218 -20.32 -12.15 -15.29
CA ASP A 218 -21.45 -11.24 -15.51
C ASP A 218 -22.82 -11.91 -15.25
N GLY A 219 -22.80 -13.10 -14.64
CA GLY A 219 -23.97 -13.93 -14.37
C GLY A 219 -24.37 -14.85 -15.53
N PHE A 220 -23.77 -14.72 -16.70
CA PHE A 220 -24.04 -15.56 -17.89
C PHE A 220 -22.75 -16.11 -18.50
N HIS A 221 -21.65 -15.40 -18.41
CA HIS A 221 -20.38 -15.77 -19.03
C HIS A 221 -19.23 -15.57 -18.07
N THR A 222 -18.25 -16.48 -18.10
CA THR A 222 -16.95 -16.31 -17.49
C THR A 222 -16.04 -15.61 -18.48
N MET A 223 -15.51 -14.46 -18.10
CA MET A 223 -14.58 -13.68 -18.89
C MET A 223 -13.24 -13.58 -18.15
N PHE A 224 -12.15 -13.48 -18.89
CA PHE A 224 -10.84 -13.23 -18.33
C PHE A 224 -10.31 -11.89 -18.83
N LYS A 225 -9.98 -10.99 -17.91
CA LYS A 225 -9.32 -9.73 -18.22
C LYS A 225 -7.81 -9.90 -18.03
N ASN A 226 -7.04 -9.74 -19.09
CA ASN A 226 -5.59 -9.71 -18.99
C ASN A 226 -5.16 -8.42 -18.26
N LYS A 227 -4.56 -8.56 -17.09
CA LYS A 227 -4.13 -7.43 -16.24
C LYS A 227 -3.00 -6.63 -16.88
N ASN A 228 -2.23 -7.26 -17.77
CA ASN A 228 -1.08 -6.63 -18.42
C ASN A 228 -1.48 -5.74 -19.61
N SER A 229 -2.50 -6.18 -20.40
CA SER A 229 -2.93 -5.51 -21.64
C SER A 229 -4.32 -4.89 -21.55
N ASN A 230 -5.06 -5.12 -20.44
CA ASN A 230 -6.47 -4.75 -20.27
C ASN A 230 -7.45 -5.38 -21.29
N ILE A 231 -6.99 -6.38 -22.07
CA ILE A 231 -7.83 -7.09 -23.02
C ILE A 231 -8.72 -8.08 -22.28
N VAL A 232 -9.99 -8.15 -22.68
CA VAL A 232 -10.95 -9.12 -22.16
C VAL A 232 -11.11 -10.25 -23.18
N VAL A 233 -10.97 -11.48 -22.71
CA VAL A 233 -11.10 -12.69 -23.52
C VAL A 233 -12.21 -13.55 -22.92
N ASN A 234 -13.09 -14.03 -23.78
CA ASN A 234 -14.16 -14.95 -23.42
C ASN A 234 -13.73 -16.40 -23.68
N ASP A 235 -14.48 -17.35 -23.12
CA ASP A 235 -14.38 -18.77 -23.45
C ASP A 235 -13.04 -19.44 -23.10
N ILE A 236 -12.30 -18.94 -22.12
CA ILE A 236 -11.18 -19.68 -21.51
C ILE A 236 -11.76 -20.63 -20.47
N ASP A 237 -11.44 -21.93 -20.57
CA ASP A 237 -11.76 -22.90 -19.54
C ASP A 237 -10.86 -22.65 -18.30
N GLU A 238 -11.48 -22.32 -17.17
CA GLU A 238 -10.79 -22.08 -15.90
C GLU A 238 -10.02 -23.31 -15.37
N ASN A 239 -10.44 -24.50 -15.77
CA ASN A 239 -9.76 -25.77 -15.44
C ASN A 239 -8.63 -26.11 -16.41
N ASN A 240 -8.23 -25.18 -17.29
CA ASN A 240 -7.14 -25.41 -18.22
C ASN A 240 -5.83 -25.58 -17.45
N GLU A 241 -5.14 -26.70 -17.67
CA GLU A 241 -3.85 -27.03 -17.03
C GLU A 241 -2.73 -25.97 -17.24
N LYS A 242 -2.95 -25.06 -18.19
CA LYS A 242 -2.04 -23.93 -18.49
C LYS A 242 -2.42 -22.65 -17.71
N LEU A 243 -3.39 -22.72 -16.84
CA LEU A 243 -3.76 -21.67 -15.90
C LEU A 243 -3.44 -22.13 -14.48
N MET A 244 -2.73 -21.33 -13.74
CA MET A 244 -2.45 -21.55 -12.32
C MET A 244 -3.20 -20.52 -11.51
N LEU A 245 -4.17 -20.94 -10.72
CA LEU A 245 -4.84 -20.05 -9.76
C LEU A 245 -3.82 -19.59 -8.74
N ILE A 246 -3.69 -18.28 -8.57
CA ILE A 246 -2.75 -17.67 -7.63
C ILE A 246 -3.45 -16.88 -6.52
N LEU A 247 -4.75 -16.59 -6.68
CA LEU A 247 -5.57 -15.95 -5.66
C LEU A 247 -7.03 -16.36 -5.80
#